data_379d4fccd60028dca53b4d0aaa075bc8
#
_entry.id   379d4fccd60028dca53b4d0aaa075bc8
#
_cell.length_a   1.000
_cell.length_b   1.000
_cell.length_c   1.000
_cell.angle_alpha   90.00
_cell.angle_beta   90.00
_cell.angle_gamma   90.00
#
_symmetry.space_group_name_H-M   'P 1'
#
loop_
_entity.id
_entity.type
_entity.pdbx_description
1 polymer ?
#
loop_
_entity_poly.entity_id
_entity_poly.type
_entity_poly.pdbx_seq_one_letter_code
_entity_poly.pdbx_strand_id
1 'polypeptide(L)'
;MASSMIGRRAFLLGAAAAPLLAAAGQAQAKPLLEITTPMAPPEWALLERELLRANAAACEAFYNRYFDDRGYLLAYERWGANDGPDDAAEHFNDWPILHSLGASDRVKALYTKGWEGHLRQYTQAKTTEVSFGRDGMYYKEFPTMLDWQHHGEGLTMFNVQGLSDPNSPRFRDRARRYAGLYMGEDPGAPNYDPKVKIIRSAFNGSRGPLLRKATPQEWAGDPFEVENRFDLGHGEKSYEETLEHYAEYGDVVGDNPLNLLSTTLALNAYMLDHEPKYRQWLLDYVDAWVKRARANNNVLPSNIGLDGKIGGAADGAWWGGVYGWGFSPKVPGTDKREDRNRVPRSVLAFMNAYLLTGDDKYLDVWRRQNDTINANSKVIDGKRSAPRMYGPNGWYSYAPGEYRQNNFEIWYMSQRASDRARTGDHPWLSYLEGKNPGYPADALRKDLKRVQDRALLQRDDKSSPDTRLADDALNKNPASVAALLHLMQGAIHIGRPPWAQSSPNVGGSPMYSRLRYFDPIAGRAGVPEDVAALVDGMTADSTAVTLVNLSSVEPRTVTIQGGGYGEHQIRSVTLDGKASPVNASAFTLTLAPGSGARLVLAMNRYVNQPTLAFPWER
;
A
#
# COMPACT_ATOMS: atom_id res chain seq x y z
N MET A 1 -2.99 35.08 -80.80
CA MET A 1 -2.32 34.01 -81.59
C MET A 1 -1.61 33.10 -80.60
N ALA A 2 -1.80 31.82 -80.80
CA ALA A 2 -1.12 30.67 -80.22
C ALA A 2 -1.39 30.39 -78.74
N SER A 3 -2.19 29.49 -78.44
CA SER A 3 -2.28 28.05 -78.54
C SER A 3 -1.71 27.36 -77.28
N SER A 4 -2.65 26.80 -76.55
CA SER A 4 -2.48 26.00 -75.38
C SER A 4 -1.85 24.64 -75.66
N MET A 5 -1.09 24.10 -74.69
CA MET A 5 -0.91 22.64 -74.58
C MET A 5 -1.11 22.23 -73.11
N ILE A 6 -2.11 21.40 -72.95
CA ILE A 6 -2.47 20.73 -71.68
C ILE A 6 -1.60 19.47 -71.56
N GLY A 7 -0.74 19.46 -70.51
CA GLY A 7 0.03 18.25 -70.14
C GLY A 7 -0.70 17.47 -69.04
N ARG A 8 -1.20 16.27 -69.38
CA ARG A 8 -1.73 15.30 -68.40
C ARG A 8 -0.59 14.71 -67.57
N ARG A 9 -0.59 14.99 -66.27
CA ARG A 9 0.22 14.22 -65.31
C ARG A 9 -0.59 13.05 -64.78
N ALA A 10 -0.10 11.84 -65.07
CA ALA A 10 -0.59 10.62 -64.49
C ALA A 10 -0.19 10.53 -63.01
N PHE A 11 -1.17 10.35 -62.14
CA PHE A 11 -0.94 9.99 -60.71
C PHE A 11 -0.67 8.50 -60.64
N LEU A 12 0.55 8.10 -60.31
CA LEU A 12 0.89 6.78 -59.83
C LEU A 12 0.48 6.64 -58.39
N LEU A 13 -0.58 5.89 -58.09
CA LEU A 13 -0.92 5.40 -56.76
C LEU A 13 0.08 4.31 -56.38
N GLY A 14 1.07 4.72 -55.57
CA GLY A 14 1.92 3.78 -54.85
C GLY A 14 1.16 3.21 -53.66
N ALA A 15 0.73 1.96 -53.75
CA ALA A 15 0.22 1.23 -52.59
C ALA A 15 1.39 0.94 -51.66
N ALA A 16 1.48 1.70 -50.55
CA ALA A 16 2.36 1.37 -49.44
C ALA A 16 1.77 0.14 -48.72
N ALA A 17 2.37 -1.02 -48.92
CA ALA A 17 2.13 -2.17 -48.09
C ALA A 17 2.65 -1.88 -46.67
N ALA A 18 1.75 -1.63 -45.71
CA ALA A 18 2.09 -1.65 -44.30
C ALA A 18 2.49 -3.08 -43.92
N PRO A 19 3.62 -3.28 -43.23
CA PRO A 19 3.92 -4.60 -42.68
C PRO A 19 2.91 -4.89 -41.59
N LEU A 20 2.08 -5.90 -41.78
CA LEU A 20 1.38 -6.60 -40.71
C LEU A 20 2.46 -7.18 -39.80
N LEU A 21 2.79 -6.48 -38.73
CA LEU A 21 3.44 -7.07 -37.58
C LEU A 21 2.48 -8.13 -37.03
N ALA A 22 2.72 -9.37 -37.42
CA ALA A 22 2.13 -10.52 -36.76
C ALA A 22 2.55 -10.43 -35.30
N ALA A 23 1.62 -10.08 -34.41
CA ALA A 23 1.79 -10.32 -32.98
C ALA A 23 2.10 -11.80 -32.85
N ALA A 24 3.34 -12.12 -32.47
CA ALA A 24 3.72 -13.47 -32.09
C ALA A 24 2.77 -13.87 -30.95
N GLY A 25 1.80 -14.70 -31.26
CA GLY A 25 0.88 -15.23 -30.27
C GLY A 25 1.69 -15.98 -29.25
N GLN A 26 1.78 -15.42 -28.03
CA GLN A 26 2.31 -16.15 -26.88
C GLN A 26 1.50 -17.45 -26.80
N ALA A 27 2.19 -18.58 -26.79
CA ALA A 27 1.54 -19.87 -26.66
C ALA A 27 0.79 -19.88 -25.31
N GLN A 28 -0.54 -19.79 -25.38
CA GLN A 28 -1.37 -19.86 -24.17
C GLN A 28 -1.10 -21.18 -23.47
N ALA A 29 -0.73 -21.13 -22.20
CA ALA A 29 -0.57 -22.33 -21.41
C ALA A 29 -1.88 -23.12 -21.44
N LYS A 30 -1.81 -24.40 -21.83
CA LYS A 30 -2.99 -25.29 -21.88
C LYS A 30 -3.64 -25.32 -20.49
N PRO A 31 -4.96 -25.11 -20.39
CA PRO A 31 -5.65 -25.20 -19.10
C PRO A 31 -5.39 -26.56 -18.43
N LEU A 32 -5.04 -26.52 -17.14
CA LEU A 32 -4.83 -27.72 -16.34
C LEU A 32 -6.16 -28.42 -16.01
N LEU A 33 -7.21 -27.62 -15.80
CA LEU A 33 -8.55 -28.07 -15.43
C LEU A 33 -9.60 -27.37 -16.29
N GLU A 34 -10.69 -28.09 -16.55
CA GLU A 34 -11.93 -27.54 -17.08
C GLU A 34 -13.05 -27.76 -16.07
N ILE A 35 -13.72 -26.70 -15.65
CA ILE A 35 -14.85 -26.71 -14.74
C ILE A 35 -16.12 -26.60 -15.56
N THR A 36 -16.96 -27.62 -15.50
CA THR A 36 -18.22 -27.70 -16.26
C THR A 36 -19.44 -27.85 -15.36
N THR A 37 -19.26 -28.00 -14.05
CA THR A 37 -20.34 -28.18 -13.07
C THR A 37 -21.21 -26.91 -13.03
N PRO A 38 -22.51 -26.99 -13.36
CA PRO A 38 -23.39 -25.84 -13.29
C PRO A 38 -23.46 -25.28 -11.85
N MET A 39 -23.39 -23.95 -11.73
CA MET A 39 -23.51 -23.26 -10.45
C MET A 39 -24.43 -22.07 -10.62
N ALA A 40 -25.54 -22.04 -9.90
CA ALA A 40 -26.39 -20.85 -9.83
C ALA A 40 -25.59 -19.67 -9.26
N PRO A 41 -25.71 -18.45 -9.83
CA PRO A 41 -24.97 -17.29 -9.36
C PRO A 41 -25.17 -17.04 -7.86
N PRO A 42 -24.13 -17.20 -7.02
CA PRO A 42 -24.28 -16.90 -5.60
C PRO A 42 -24.38 -15.39 -5.38
N GLU A 43 -25.06 -14.97 -4.32
CA GLU A 43 -25.26 -13.54 -4.03
C GLU A 43 -23.93 -12.78 -3.91
N TRP A 44 -22.93 -13.35 -3.23
CA TRP A 44 -21.62 -12.73 -3.09
C TRP A 44 -20.94 -12.48 -4.43
N ALA A 45 -21.12 -13.35 -5.42
CA ALA A 45 -20.52 -13.18 -6.73
C ALA A 45 -21.16 -12.03 -7.52
N LEU A 46 -22.47 -11.87 -7.43
CA LEU A 46 -23.18 -10.73 -8.03
C LEU A 46 -22.76 -9.40 -7.37
N LEU A 47 -22.67 -9.38 -6.04
CA LEU A 47 -22.21 -8.21 -5.28
C LEU A 47 -20.75 -7.85 -5.57
N GLU A 48 -19.87 -8.84 -5.71
CA GLU A 48 -18.46 -8.64 -6.07
C GLU A 48 -18.32 -7.95 -7.43
N ARG A 49 -19.02 -8.46 -8.45
CA ARG A 49 -19.00 -7.86 -9.79
C ARG A 49 -19.62 -6.46 -9.80
N GLU A 50 -20.69 -6.26 -9.05
CA GLU A 50 -21.29 -4.93 -8.89
C GLU A 50 -20.34 -3.95 -8.20
N LEU A 51 -19.65 -4.38 -7.14
CA LEU A 51 -18.68 -3.53 -6.44
C LEU A 51 -17.51 -3.12 -7.35
N LEU A 52 -16.99 -4.03 -8.18
CA LEU A 52 -15.95 -3.70 -9.17
C LEU A 52 -16.42 -2.64 -10.18
N ARG A 53 -17.68 -2.78 -10.69
CA ARG A 53 -18.26 -1.82 -11.63
C ARG A 53 -18.55 -0.46 -10.97
N ALA A 54 -19.16 -0.47 -9.80
CA ALA A 54 -19.50 0.74 -9.05
C ALA A 54 -18.25 1.55 -8.69
N ASN A 55 -17.19 0.88 -8.20
CA ASN A 55 -15.90 1.52 -7.96
C ASN A 55 -15.35 2.19 -9.22
N ALA A 56 -15.31 1.47 -10.35
CA ALA A 56 -14.76 2.00 -11.60
C ALA A 56 -15.52 3.25 -12.07
N ALA A 57 -16.84 3.22 -12.05
CA ALA A 57 -17.69 4.34 -12.44
C ALA A 57 -17.52 5.55 -11.48
N ALA A 58 -17.45 5.28 -10.17
CA ALA A 58 -17.27 6.33 -9.18
C ALA A 58 -15.86 6.95 -9.24
N CYS A 59 -14.82 6.17 -9.50
CA CYS A 59 -13.47 6.66 -9.74
C CYS A 59 -13.40 7.58 -10.97
N GLU A 60 -14.07 7.23 -12.06
CA GLU A 60 -14.14 8.09 -13.24
C GLU A 60 -14.86 9.40 -12.95
N ALA A 61 -15.99 9.36 -12.26
CA ALA A 61 -16.72 10.57 -11.83
C ALA A 61 -15.87 11.45 -10.92
N PHE A 62 -15.14 10.84 -9.97
CA PHE A 62 -14.21 11.53 -9.08
C PHE A 62 -13.09 12.21 -9.87
N TYR A 63 -12.44 11.50 -10.79
CA TYR A 63 -11.38 12.06 -11.62
C TYR A 63 -11.86 13.26 -12.44
N ASN A 64 -13.00 13.11 -13.12
CA ASN A 64 -13.57 14.17 -13.96
C ASN A 64 -13.97 15.43 -13.16
N ARG A 65 -14.18 15.30 -11.84
CA ARG A 65 -14.52 16.43 -10.98
C ARG A 65 -13.29 17.13 -10.39
N TYR A 66 -12.28 16.35 -10.00
CA TYR A 66 -11.17 16.86 -9.20
C TYR A 66 -9.85 17.01 -9.95
N PHE A 67 -9.79 16.60 -11.21
CA PHE A 67 -8.57 16.70 -12.02
C PHE A 67 -8.83 17.41 -13.34
N ASP A 68 -7.81 18.12 -13.82
CA ASP A 68 -7.85 18.75 -15.14
C ASP A 68 -7.32 17.81 -16.25
N ASP A 69 -7.30 18.32 -17.49
CA ASP A 69 -6.83 17.58 -18.66
C ASP A 69 -5.34 17.22 -18.62
N ARG A 70 -4.55 17.90 -17.80
CA ARG A 70 -3.12 17.58 -17.57
C ARG A 70 -2.94 16.48 -16.54
N GLY A 71 -4.00 16.13 -15.81
CA GLY A 71 -3.96 15.24 -14.65
C GLY A 71 -3.56 15.95 -13.36
N TYR A 72 -3.66 17.28 -13.31
CA TYR A 72 -3.37 18.06 -12.12
C TYR A 72 -4.58 18.06 -11.20
N LEU A 73 -4.33 17.90 -9.90
CA LEU A 73 -5.37 18.03 -8.89
C LEU A 73 -5.85 19.48 -8.83
N LEU A 74 -7.16 19.67 -8.89
CA LEU A 74 -7.82 20.97 -8.76
C LEU A 74 -8.00 21.33 -7.28
N ALA A 75 -6.88 21.54 -6.57
CA ALA A 75 -6.80 21.95 -5.19
C ALA A 75 -5.65 22.94 -5.02
N TYR A 76 -5.64 23.65 -3.88
CA TYR A 76 -4.57 24.58 -3.55
C TYR A 76 -3.27 23.80 -3.28
N GLU A 77 -2.20 24.17 -3.98
CA GLU A 77 -0.89 23.51 -3.86
C GLU A 77 -0.13 24.11 -2.68
N ARG A 78 0.11 23.32 -1.63
CA ARG A 78 0.86 23.79 -0.47
C ARG A 78 1.75 22.70 0.12
N TRP A 79 2.74 23.13 0.88
CA TRP A 79 3.47 22.31 1.83
C TRP A 79 2.78 22.42 3.17
N GLY A 80 2.30 21.33 3.72
CA GLY A 80 1.61 21.38 5.00
C GLY A 80 1.35 20.01 5.61
N ALA A 81 1.15 19.99 6.91
CA ALA A 81 0.99 18.77 7.69
C ALA A 81 -0.27 17.94 7.33
N ASN A 82 -1.35 18.60 6.89
CA ASN A 82 -2.62 17.94 6.54
C ASN A 82 -3.06 18.21 5.09
N ASP A 83 -2.23 18.86 4.29
CA ASP A 83 -2.52 19.19 2.90
C ASP A 83 -1.25 19.24 2.06
N GLY A 84 -0.29 18.40 2.42
CA GLY A 84 0.97 18.31 1.72
C GLY A 84 0.88 17.65 0.35
N PRO A 85 2.02 17.55 -0.34
CA PRO A 85 2.09 16.85 -1.62
C PRO A 85 1.80 15.35 -1.51
N ASP A 86 1.93 14.77 -0.33
CA ASP A 86 1.57 13.39 0.00
C ASP A 86 0.06 13.19 0.01
N ASP A 87 -0.72 14.07 0.65
CA ASP A 87 -2.19 14.04 0.63
C ASP A 87 -2.72 14.17 -0.80
N ALA A 88 -2.08 14.99 -1.62
CA ALA A 88 -2.44 15.10 -3.04
C ALA A 88 -2.13 13.83 -3.84
N ALA A 89 -1.09 13.06 -3.49
CA ALA A 89 -0.77 11.78 -4.12
C ALA A 89 -1.77 10.68 -3.74
N GLU A 90 -2.34 10.74 -2.54
CA GLU A 90 -3.24 9.73 -2.00
C GLU A 90 -4.60 9.62 -2.73
N HIS A 91 -4.93 10.56 -3.60
CA HIS A 91 -6.17 10.54 -4.40
C HIS A 91 -6.31 9.31 -5.28
N PHE A 92 -5.21 8.59 -5.54
CA PHE A 92 -5.19 7.34 -6.31
C PHE A 92 -4.97 6.10 -5.42
N ASN A 93 -5.04 6.24 -4.10
CA ASN A 93 -4.97 5.11 -3.19
C ASN A 93 -6.01 4.05 -3.59
N ASP A 94 -5.57 2.79 -3.61
CA ASP A 94 -6.36 1.61 -3.98
C ASP A 94 -6.71 1.47 -5.49
N TRP A 95 -6.49 2.48 -6.34
CA TRP A 95 -6.85 2.38 -7.76
C TRP A 95 -6.03 1.32 -8.52
N PRO A 96 -4.70 1.19 -8.34
CA PRO A 96 -3.96 0.08 -8.94
C PRO A 96 -4.42 -1.29 -8.43
N ILE A 97 -4.77 -1.39 -7.13
CA ILE A 97 -5.33 -2.59 -6.55
C ILE A 97 -6.66 -2.92 -7.22
N LEU A 98 -7.57 -1.96 -7.30
CA LEU A 98 -8.88 -2.12 -7.92
C LEU A 98 -8.75 -2.63 -9.36
N HIS A 99 -7.84 -2.05 -10.17
CA HIS A 99 -7.57 -2.55 -11.52
C HIS A 99 -6.99 -3.98 -11.49
N SER A 100 -6.08 -4.28 -10.58
CA SER A 100 -5.46 -5.60 -10.45
C SER A 100 -6.43 -6.70 -9.97
N LEU A 101 -7.60 -6.33 -9.43
CA LEU A 101 -8.68 -7.23 -9.06
C LEU A 101 -9.63 -7.54 -10.23
N GLY A 102 -9.60 -6.78 -11.31
CA GLY A 102 -10.42 -6.99 -12.50
C GLY A 102 -11.38 -5.85 -12.85
N ALA A 103 -11.18 -4.66 -12.24
CA ALA A 103 -11.91 -3.47 -12.68
C ALA A 103 -11.46 -3.00 -14.07
N SER A 104 -12.26 -2.12 -14.68
CA SER A 104 -12.03 -1.58 -16.02
C SER A 104 -10.64 -0.97 -16.22
N ASP A 105 -10.04 -1.16 -17.41
CA ASP A 105 -8.80 -0.51 -17.84
C ASP A 105 -8.88 1.02 -17.81
N ARG A 106 -10.08 1.58 -17.81
CA ARG A 106 -10.29 3.02 -17.61
C ARG A 106 -9.70 3.49 -16.28
N VAL A 107 -9.81 2.70 -15.21
CA VAL A 107 -9.22 3.01 -13.90
C VAL A 107 -7.70 3.13 -14.01
N LYS A 108 -7.04 2.19 -14.73
CA LYS A 108 -5.60 2.26 -14.98
C LYS A 108 -5.21 3.51 -15.77
N ALA A 109 -5.94 3.82 -16.82
CA ALA A 109 -5.67 5.01 -17.63
C ALA A 109 -5.77 6.30 -16.80
N LEU A 110 -6.77 6.39 -15.92
CA LEU A 110 -7.01 7.57 -15.09
C LEU A 110 -5.94 7.74 -14.01
N TYR A 111 -5.64 6.69 -13.23
CA TYR A 111 -4.62 6.84 -12.20
C TYR A 111 -3.22 7.06 -12.79
N THR A 112 -2.91 6.47 -13.93
CA THR A 112 -1.63 6.72 -14.61
C THR A 112 -1.53 8.17 -15.04
N LYS A 113 -2.58 8.72 -15.67
CA LYS A 113 -2.61 10.13 -16.07
C LYS A 113 -2.50 11.07 -14.87
N GLY A 114 -3.23 10.78 -13.80
CA GLY A 114 -3.23 11.60 -12.59
C GLY A 114 -1.89 11.54 -11.85
N TRP A 115 -1.28 10.35 -11.71
CA TRP A 115 0.04 10.21 -11.11
C TRP A 115 1.14 10.96 -11.88
N GLU A 116 1.15 10.86 -13.20
CA GLU A 116 2.05 11.63 -14.05
C GLU A 116 1.78 13.14 -13.94
N GLY A 117 0.53 13.53 -13.77
CA GLY A 117 0.12 14.91 -13.50
C GLY A 117 0.63 15.38 -12.14
N HIS A 118 0.41 14.61 -11.09
CA HIS A 118 0.87 14.90 -9.73
C HIS A 118 2.39 15.14 -9.69
N LEU A 119 3.18 14.24 -10.27
CA LEU A 119 4.64 14.38 -10.29
C LEU A 119 5.09 15.68 -10.97
N ARG A 120 4.43 16.12 -12.06
CA ARG A 120 4.71 17.41 -12.71
C ARG A 120 4.25 18.58 -11.87
N GLN A 121 3.03 18.53 -11.33
CA GLN A 121 2.41 19.57 -10.53
C GLN A 121 3.28 19.92 -9.33
N TYR A 122 3.63 18.92 -8.51
CA TYR A 122 4.41 19.14 -7.29
C TYR A 122 5.93 19.30 -7.51
N THR A 123 6.44 18.97 -8.69
CA THR A 123 7.79 19.44 -9.12
C THR A 123 7.79 20.96 -9.39
N GLN A 124 6.67 21.52 -9.84
CA GLN A 124 6.52 22.95 -10.14
C GLN A 124 6.06 23.76 -8.92
N ALA A 125 5.26 23.14 -8.04
CA ALA A 125 4.79 23.78 -6.82
C ALA A 125 5.95 24.10 -5.88
N LYS A 126 5.93 25.33 -5.32
CA LYS A 126 7.00 25.89 -4.49
C LYS A 126 6.40 26.52 -3.25
N THR A 127 7.21 26.64 -2.20
CA THR A 127 6.88 27.39 -1.01
C THR A 127 8.04 28.31 -0.64
N THR A 128 7.74 29.46 -0.05
CA THR A 128 8.74 30.38 0.54
C THR A 128 8.99 30.09 2.01
N GLU A 129 8.07 29.44 2.67
CA GLU A 129 8.06 29.19 4.12
C GLU A 129 8.98 28.03 4.52
N VAL A 130 9.05 26.99 3.68
CA VAL A 130 9.83 25.80 3.95
C VAL A 130 11.06 25.73 3.05
N SER A 131 12.26 25.81 3.65
CA SER A 131 13.52 25.99 2.92
C SER A 131 13.78 24.89 1.87
N PHE A 132 13.42 23.63 2.14
CA PHE A 132 13.66 22.51 1.21
C PHE A 132 12.58 22.38 0.12
N GLY A 133 11.48 23.13 0.19
CA GLY A 133 10.45 23.22 -0.85
C GLY A 133 10.57 24.44 -1.79
N ARG A 134 11.58 25.30 -1.61
CA ARG A 134 11.74 26.55 -2.37
C ARG A 134 11.96 26.38 -3.87
N ASP A 135 12.64 25.30 -4.25
CA ASP A 135 12.95 24.99 -5.66
C ASP A 135 12.00 23.97 -6.27
N GLY A 136 10.97 23.60 -5.55
CA GLY A 136 9.97 22.60 -5.88
C GLY A 136 9.75 21.66 -4.71
N MET A 137 8.52 21.21 -4.53
CA MET A 137 8.18 20.26 -3.45
C MET A 137 8.67 18.85 -3.79
N TYR A 138 8.81 18.56 -5.09
CA TYR A 138 9.44 17.33 -5.59
C TYR A 138 10.72 17.64 -6.35
N TYR A 139 11.70 16.75 -6.22
CA TYR A 139 12.92 16.72 -7.00
C TYR A 139 13.20 15.29 -7.45
N LYS A 140 13.58 15.09 -8.71
CA LYS A 140 13.71 13.76 -9.31
C LYS A 140 12.42 12.91 -9.19
N GLU A 141 11.28 13.56 -9.26
CA GLU A 141 9.94 12.96 -9.13
C GLU A 141 9.69 12.26 -7.77
N PHE A 142 10.36 12.70 -6.74
CA PHE A 142 10.22 12.20 -5.37
C PHE A 142 10.20 13.39 -4.40
N PRO A 143 9.46 13.34 -3.27
CA PRO A 143 9.43 14.43 -2.31
C PRO A 143 10.83 14.88 -1.89
N THR A 144 11.03 16.19 -1.77
CA THR A 144 12.35 16.75 -1.44
C THR A 144 12.85 16.29 -0.09
N MET A 145 12.05 16.45 0.96
CA MET A 145 12.28 15.96 2.32
C MET A 145 10.94 15.84 3.04
N LEU A 146 10.58 14.65 3.50
CA LEU A 146 9.46 14.37 4.40
C LEU A 146 9.87 13.26 5.35
N ASP A 147 9.11 13.02 6.40
CA ASP A 147 9.23 11.80 7.18
C ASP A 147 8.55 10.63 6.47
N TRP A 148 8.83 9.40 6.94
CA TRP A 148 8.28 8.20 6.31
C TRP A 148 6.82 7.91 6.67
N GLN A 149 6.20 8.66 7.59
CA GLN A 149 4.74 8.64 7.65
C GLN A 149 4.17 9.20 6.34
N HIS A 150 4.60 10.40 5.95
CA HIS A 150 4.11 11.10 4.78
C HIS A 150 4.65 10.52 3.47
N HIS A 151 5.93 10.12 3.39
CA HIS A 151 6.42 9.34 2.24
C HIS A 151 5.64 8.05 2.04
N GLY A 152 5.31 7.33 3.12
CA GLY A 152 4.52 6.10 3.05
C GLY A 152 3.13 6.37 2.50
N GLU A 153 2.49 7.43 2.96
CA GLU A 153 1.17 7.88 2.50
C GLU A 153 1.22 8.27 1.02
N GLY A 154 2.10 9.20 0.64
CA GLY A 154 2.23 9.70 -0.73
C GLY A 154 2.67 8.65 -1.76
N LEU A 155 3.30 7.55 -1.33
CA LEU A 155 3.74 6.47 -2.20
C LEU A 155 2.81 5.25 -2.20
N THR A 156 1.68 5.30 -1.50
CA THR A 156 0.75 4.16 -1.36
C THR A 156 0.33 3.62 -2.73
N MET A 157 -0.06 4.49 -3.65
CA MET A 157 -0.43 4.11 -5.02
C MET A 157 0.77 3.52 -5.77
N PHE A 158 1.92 4.18 -5.72
CA PHE A 158 3.14 3.76 -6.43
C PHE A 158 3.60 2.37 -5.98
N ASN A 159 3.56 2.09 -4.67
CA ASN A 159 4.03 0.82 -4.12
C ASN A 159 3.22 -0.40 -4.58
N VAL A 160 2.00 -0.20 -5.06
CA VAL A 160 1.14 -1.28 -5.60
C VAL A 160 0.89 -1.16 -7.10
N GLN A 161 1.47 -0.15 -7.77
CA GLN A 161 1.32 0.04 -9.22
C GLN A 161 1.78 -1.18 -10.02
N GLY A 162 2.85 -1.84 -9.59
CA GLY A 162 3.37 -3.05 -10.24
C GLY A 162 2.42 -4.24 -10.25
N LEU A 163 1.38 -4.26 -9.38
CA LEU A 163 0.33 -5.27 -9.45
C LEU A 163 -0.55 -5.11 -10.70
N SER A 164 -0.71 -3.88 -11.14
CA SER A 164 -1.57 -3.50 -12.25
C SER A 164 -0.81 -3.34 -13.57
N ASP A 165 0.38 -2.75 -13.53
CA ASP A 165 1.17 -2.37 -14.70
C ASP A 165 2.69 -2.53 -14.47
N PRO A 166 3.19 -3.78 -14.31
CA PRO A 166 4.59 -4.04 -13.99
C PRO A 166 5.55 -3.68 -15.13
N ASN A 167 5.04 -3.61 -16.37
CA ASN A 167 5.83 -3.40 -17.57
C ASN A 167 5.92 -1.92 -17.99
N SER A 168 5.29 -1.00 -17.25
CA SER A 168 5.45 0.43 -17.47
C SER A 168 6.92 0.83 -17.35
N PRO A 169 7.56 1.36 -18.41
CA PRO A 169 8.96 1.77 -18.36
C PRO A 169 9.22 2.83 -17.28
N ARG A 170 8.28 3.76 -17.09
CA ARG A 170 8.37 4.81 -16.07
C ARG A 170 8.29 4.24 -14.65
N PHE A 171 7.39 3.28 -14.41
CA PHE A 171 7.32 2.60 -13.11
C PHE A 171 8.63 1.87 -12.80
N ARG A 172 9.16 1.12 -13.76
CA ARG A 172 10.41 0.35 -13.61
C ARG A 172 11.62 1.26 -13.33
N ASP A 173 11.72 2.38 -14.05
CA ASP A 173 12.77 3.38 -13.84
C ASP A 173 12.64 4.01 -12.44
N ARG A 174 11.45 4.46 -12.06
CA ARG A 174 11.19 5.06 -10.74
C ARG A 174 11.44 4.08 -9.61
N ALA A 175 11.04 2.82 -9.74
CA ALA A 175 11.26 1.82 -8.69
C ALA A 175 12.75 1.65 -8.37
N ARG A 176 13.62 1.60 -9.39
CA ARG A 176 15.08 1.55 -9.19
C ARG A 176 15.61 2.87 -8.61
N ARG A 177 15.23 4.00 -9.18
CA ARG A 177 15.70 5.31 -8.77
C ARG A 177 15.30 5.65 -7.32
N TYR A 178 14.05 5.38 -6.94
CA TYR A 178 13.57 5.65 -5.59
C TYR A 178 14.27 4.76 -4.54
N ALA A 179 14.46 3.48 -4.85
CA ALA A 179 15.28 2.60 -4.01
C ALA A 179 16.72 3.13 -3.88
N GLY A 180 17.31 3.59 -4.99
CA GLY A 180 18.68 4.14 -5.05
C GLY A 180 18.91 5.33 -4.12
N LEU A 181 17.85 6.16 -3.87
CA LEU A 181 17.92 7.27 -2.91
C LEU A 181 18.22 6.81 -1.47
N TYR A 182 17.94 5.54 -1.14
CA TYR A 182 18.14 4.95 0.18
C TYR A 182 19.28 3.91 0.21
N MET A 183 19.96 3.70 -0.91
CA MET A 183 21.04 2.70 -1.02
C MET A 183 22.41 3.33 -1.26
N GLY A 184 22.50 4.67 -1.21
CA GLY A 184 23.74 5.39 -1.47
C GLY A 184 24.11 5.46 -2.96
N GLU A 185 23.18 5.20 -3.87
CA GLU A 185 23.41 5.28 -5.32
C GLU A 185 23.28 6.71 -5.86
N ASP A 186 22.64 7.60 -5.11
CA ASP A 186 22.51 9.01 -5.45
C ASP A 186 23.38 9.86 -4.51
N PRO A 187 24.51 10.41 -4.99
CA PRO A 187 25.37 11.29 -4.18
C PRO A 187 24.68 12.55 -3.67
N GLY A 188 23.63 13.03 -4.38
CA GLY A 188 22.82 14.17 -3.97
C GLY A 188 21.82 13.86 -2.85
N ALA A 189 21.60 12.58 -2.55
CA ALA A 189 20.67 12.12 -1.53
C ALA A 189 21.31 11.09 -0.59
N PRO A 190 22.31 11.47 0.24
CA PRO A 190 23.03 10.55 1.11
C PRO A 190 22.19 10.16 2.33
N ASN A 191 20.98 9.60 2.12
CA ASN A 191 20.03 9.27 3.18
C ASN A 191 20.52 8.13 4.09
N TYR A 192 21.27 7.16 3.55
CA TYR A 192 21.65 5.94 4.25
C TYR A 192 23.15 5.89 4.58
N ASP A 193 23.48 5.41 5.77
CA ASP A 193 24.86 5.10 6.18
C ASP A 193 25.04 3.57 6.25
N PRO A 194 25.80 2.97 5.32
CA PRO A 194 25.99 1.52 5.27
C PRO A 194 26.87 0.96 6.40
N LYS A 195 27.70 1.80 7.05
CA LYS A 195 28.61 1.35 8.14
C LYS A 195 27.82 0.99 9.39
N VAL A 196 26.89 1.84 9.75
CA VAL A 196 26.04 1.66 10.94
C VAL A 196 24.63 1.21 10.59
N LYS A 197 24.29 1.11 9.30
CA LYS A 197 23.00 0.63 8.78
C LYS A 197 21.83 1.42 9.35
N ILE A 198 21.84 2.74 9.08
CA ILE A 198 20.80 3.68 9.48
C ILE A 198 20.38 4.57 8.31
N ILE A 199 19.14 5.01 8.30
CA ILE A 199 18.70 6.20 7.59
C ILE A 199 18.97 7.39 8.52
N ARG A 200 19.64 8.42 8.02
CA ARG A 200 20.36 9.41 8.85
C ARG A 200 19.45 10.47 9.47
N SER A 201 18.19 10.54 9.06
CA SER A 201 17.23 11.52 9.57
C SER A 201 15.81 11.01 9.41
N ALA A 202 14.89 11.45 10.25
CA ALA A 202 13.46 11.30 10.01
C ALA A 202 13.03 12.06 8.76
N PHE A 203 13.53 13.31 8.57
CA PHE A 203 13.32 14.07 7.33
C PHE A 203 14.39 13.73 6.31
N ASN A 204 13.99 13.07 5.24
CA ASN A 204 14.84 12.56 4.19
C ASN A 204 14.09 12.60 2.83
N GLY A 205 14.74 12.26 1.75
CA GLY A 205 14.13 12.24 0.43
C GLY A 205 15.10 12.49 -0.70
N SER A 206 14.62 13.06 -1.80
CA SER A 206 15.41 13.24 -3.01
C SER A 206 16.52 14.31 -2.90
N ARG A 207 16.48 15.15 -1.88
CA ARG A 207 17.52 16.13 -1.55
C ARG A 207 18.43 15.68 -0.39
N GLY A 208 18.26 14.46 0.10
CA GLY A 208 19.03 13.91 1.20
C GLY A 208 18.41 14.15 2.59
N PRO A 209 19.15 13.83 3.66
CA PRO A 209 18.66 13.91 5.02
C PRO A 209 18.79 15.33 5.58
N LEU A 210 17.83 15.76 6.41
CA LEU A 210 17.97 16.95 7.24
C LEU A 210 18.79 16.61 8.51
N LEU A 211 20.01 17.13 8.61
CA LEU A 211 20.93 16.82 9.72
C LEU A 211 20.99 17.92 10.79
N ARG A 212 19.90 18.59 11.02
CA ARG A 212 19.66 19.56 12.11
C ARG A 212 18.23 19.37 12.62
N LYS A 213 17.88 20.01 13.73
CA LYS A 213 16.47 20.09 14.14
C LYS A 213 15.64 20.76 13.05
N ALA A 214 14.47 20.20 12.78
CA ALA A 214 13.47 20.85 11.96
C ALA A 214 12.86 22.04 12.71
N THR A 215 12.50 23.07 11.97
CA THR A 215 11.76 24.22 12.53
C THR A 215 10.26 23.87 12.62
N PRO A 216 9.49 24.57 13.47
CA PRO A 216 8.04 24.43 13.48
C PRO A 216 7.39 24.65 12.10
N GLN A 217 7.91 25.60 11.31
CA GLN A 217 7.42 25.86 9.94
C GLN A 217 7.66 24.67 9.00
N GLU A 218 8.79 23.98 9.15
CA GLU A 218 9.10 22.81 8.32
C GLU A 218 8.16 21.62 8.61
N TRP A 219 7.60 21.56 9.83
CA TRP A 219 6.55 20.63 10.18
C TRP A 219 5.15 21.13 9.78
N ALA A 220 4.81 22.37 10.15
CA ALA A 220 3.51 22.98 9.91
C ALA A 220 3.23 23.25 8.43
N GLY A 221 4.28 23.59 7.66
CA GLY A 221 4.16 24.00 6.27
C GLY A 221 3.75 25.46 6.10
N ASP A 222 3.15 25.75 4.97
CA ASP A 222 2.74 27.11 4.58
C ASP A 222 1.56 27.57 5.44
N PRO A 223 1.54 28.87 5.85
CA PRO A 223 0.35 29.42 6.44
C PRO A 223 -0.80 29.40 5.44
N PHE A 224 -1.96 28.98 5.90
CA PHE A 224 -3.13 28.90 5.07
C PHE A 224 -4.42 29.12 5.85
N GLU A 225 -5.24 30.05 5.40
CA GLU A 225 -6.56 30.30 5.96
C GLU A 225 -7.56 30.46 4.81
N VAL A 226 -8.59 29.62 4.80
CA VAL A 226 -9.71 29.71 3.86
C VAL A 226 -11.01 29.77 4.64
N GLU A 227 -11.79 30.83 4.44
CA GLU A 227 -13.14 30.97 5.00
C GLU A 227 -13.19 30.77 6.53
N ASN A 228 -12.22 31.30 7.28
CA ASN A 228 -12.04 31.10 8.71
C ASN A 228 -11.80 29.63 9.12
N ARG A 229 -11.38 28.80 8.19
CA ARG A 229 -11.09 27.40 8.41
C ARG A 229 -9.61 27.22 8.67
N PHE A 230 -9.24 27.37 9.94
CA PHE A 230 -7.95 26.95 10.47
C PHE A 230 -8.21 25.84 11.48
N ASP A 231 -8.55 24.66 10.97
CA ASP A 231 -8.80 23.49 11.81
C ASP A 231 -7.99 22.32 11.22
N LEU A 232 -6.71 22.32 11.52
CA LEU A 232 -5.76 21.34 11.02
C LEU A 232 -5.71 20.16 11.98
N GLY A 233 -6.51 19.17 11.77
CA GLY A 233 -6.39 17.79 12.24
C GLY A 233 -6.09 17.52 13.72
N HIS A 234 -5.48 18.45 14.45
CA HIS A 234 -5.14 18.32 15.85
C HIS A 234 -5.95 19.26 16.76
N GLY A 235 -6.75 20.14 16.16
CA GLY A 235 -7.59 21.10 16.86
C GLY A 235 -7.00 22.51 16.93
N GLU A 236 -5.95 22.81 16.20
CA GLU A 236 -5.40 24.17 16.05
C GLU A 236 -6.41 25.09 15.38
N LYS A 237 -6.47 26.34 15.86
CA LYS A 237 -7.39 27.36 15.37
C LYS A 237 -6.68 28.57 14.78
N SER A 238 -5.35 28.57 14.78
CA SER A 238 -4.52 29.59 14.15
C SER A 238 -3.18 28.99 13.72
N TYR A 239 -2.48 29.70 12.84
CA TYR A 239 -1.14 29.29 12.41
C TYR A 239 -0.14 29.36 13.56
N GLU A 240 -0.29 30.30 14.48
CA GLU A 240 0.54 30.43 15.66
C GLU A 240 0.38 29.19 16.57
N GLU A 241 -0.85 28.74 16.84
CA GLU A 241 -1.09 27.49 17.59
C GLU A 241 -0.48 26.28 16.91
N THR A 242 -0.51 26.24 15.56
CA THR A 242 0.14 25.19 14.76
C THR A 242 1.66 25.20 14.96
N LEU A 243 2.29 26.39 14.92
CA LEU A 243 3.72 26.52 15.16
C LEU A 243 4.11 26.12 16.60
N GLU A 244 3.31 26.50 17.59
CA GLU A 244 3.53 26.08 18.99
C GLU A 244 3.42 24.55 19.13
N HIS A 245 2.43 23.93 18.51
CA HIS A 245 2.27 22.49 18.50
C HIS A 245 3.47 21.78 17.87
N TYR A 246 3.89 22.22 16.69
CA TYR A 246 5.02 21.60 15.98
C TYR A 246 6.40 21.98 16.55
N ALA A 247 6.52 22.92 17.45
CA ALA A 247 7.75 23.16 18.18
C ALA A 247 8.19 21.93 19.00
N GLU A 248 7.24 21.08 19.42
CA GLU A 248 7.52 19.81 20.12
C GLU A 248 8.03 18.70 19.18
N TYR A 249 7.96 18.85 17.86
CA TYR A 249 8.34 17.84 16.84
C TYR A 249 9.77 18.03 16.30
N GLY A 250 10.55 18.93 16.86
CA GLY A 250 11.76 19.47 16.25
C GLY A 250 12.93 18.49 16.02
N ASP A 251 12.95 17.29 16.58
CA ASP A 251 14.07 16.35 16.51
C ASP A 251 13.89 15.34 15.35
N VAL A 252 14.74 15.46 14.35
CA VAL A 252 14.68 14.60 13.15
C VAL A 252 16.01 13.91 12.83
N VAL A 253 17.09 14.24 13.55
CA VAL A 253 18.42 13.69 13.31
C VAL A 253 18.52 12.28 13.85
N GLY A 254 19.13 11.37 13.06
CA GLY A 254 19.22 9.95 13.39
C GLY A 254 18.10 9.11 12.77
N ASP A 255 18.18 7.80 13.01
CA ASP A 255 17.20 6.85 12.47
C ASP A 255 16.04 6.64 13.44
N ASN A 256 14.85 6.41 12.89
CA ASN A 256 13.67 6.04 13.65
C ASN A 256 12.90 4.89 12.95
N PRO A 257 12.01 4.17 13.67
CA PRO A 257 11.29 3.03 13.12
C PRO A 257 10.41 3.33 11.89
N LEU A 258 9.95 4.57 11.69
CA LEU A 258 9.16 4.92 10.50
C LEU A 258 9.99 4.81 9.22
N ASN A 259 11.29 5.09 9.29
CA ASN A 259 12.18 4.96 8.13
C ASN A 259 12.21 3.53 7.55
N LEU A 260 11.82 2.53 8.33
CA LEU A 260 11.68 1.14 7.89
C LEU A 260 10.64 0.95 6.79
N LEU A 261 9.69 1.89 6.62
CA LEU A 261 8.70 1.86 5.54
C LEU A 261 9.39 1.97 4.15
N SER A 262 10.58 2.58 4.07
CA SER A 262 11.40 2.65 2.85
C SER A 262 11.75 1.29 2.24
N THR A 263 11.68 0.22 3.04
CA THR A 263 11.99 -1.15 2.58
C THR A 263 11.08 -1.61 1.44
N THR A 264 9.87 -1.06 1.30
CA THR A 264 8.97 -1.37 0.18
C THR A 264 9.54 -0.90 -1.15
N LEU A 265 10.31 0.19 -1.18
CA LEU A 265 10.98 0.64 -2.42
C LEU A 265 12.00 -0.40 -2.89
N ALA A 266 12.83 -0.90 -1.98
CA ALA A 266 13.80 -1.92 -2.30
C ALA A 266 13.13 -3.26 -2.70
N LEU A 267 12.03 -3.62 -2.05
CA LEU A 267 11.23 -4.79 -2.41
C LEU A 267 10.67 -4.67 -3.84
N ASN A 268 10.05 -3.54 -4.20
CA ASN A 268 9.55 -3.29 -5.54
C ASN A 268 10.67 -3.36 -6.59
N ALA A 269 11.80 -2.72 -6.34
CA ALA A 269 12.94 -2.76 -7.25
C ALA A 269 13.50 -4.19 -7.40
N TYR A 270 13.57 -4.97 -6.32
CA TYR A 270 13.99 -6.37 -6.37
C TYR A 270 13.05 -7.23 -7.23
N MET A 271 11.75 -7.04 -7.08
CA MET A 271 10.74 -7.83 -7.80
C MET A 271 10.68 -7.55 -9.31
N LEU A 272 11.39 -6.52 -9.81
CA LEU A 272 11.48 -6.24 -11.24
C LEU A 272 12.39 -7.25 -11.97
N ASP A 273 13.61 -7.42 -11.45
CA ASP A 273 14.69 -8.12 -12.16
C ASP A 273 15.55 -9.00 -11.24
N HIS A 274 15.20 -9.13 -9.98
CA HIS A 274 15.93 -9.87 -8.95
C HIS A 274 17.40 -9.42 -8.75
N GLU A 275 17.71 -8.13 -8.97
CA GLU A 275 19.06 -7.62 -8.69
C GLU A 275 19.39 -7.80 -7.21
N PRO A 276 20.46 -8.55 -6.85
CA PRO A 276 20.75 -8.95 -5.46
C PRO A 276 20.93 -7.78 -4.49
N LYS A 277 21.39 -6.63 -4.98
CA LYS A 277 21.66 -5.44 -4.13
C LYS A 277 20.41 -4.97 -3.37
N TYR A 278 19.22 -5.00 -4.00
CA TYR A 278 17.97 -4.55 -3.37
C TYR A 278 17.56 -5.47 -2.23
N ARG A 279 17.61 -6.78 -2.46
CA ARG A 279 17.35 -7.79 -1.43
C ARG A 279 18.36 -7.70 -0.28
N GLN A 280 19.64 -7.56 -0.61
CA GLN A 280 20.71 -7.46 0.38
C GLN A 280 20.55 -6.23 1.27
N TRP A 281 20.31 -5.06 0.67
CA TRP A 281 20.08 -3.83 1.42
C TRP A 281 18.90 -3.95 2.37
N LEU A 282 17.75 -4.44 1.87
CA LEU A 282 16.54 -4.61 2.68
C LEU A 282 16.80 -5.50 3.90
N LEU A 283 17.39 -6.68 3.67
CA LEU A 283 17.66 -7.63 4.75
C LEU A 283 18.72 -7.09 5.73
N ASP A 284 19.77 -6.45 5.25
CA ASP A 284 20.81 -5.84 6.09
C ASP A 284 20.26 -4.75 7.00
N TYR A 285 19.37 -3.91 6.46
CA TYR A 285 18.76 -2.83 7.22
C TYR A 285 17.76 -3.38 8.26
N VAL A 286 16.88 -4.29 7.88
CA VAL A 286 15.93 -4.91 8.82
C VAL A 286 16.65 -5.76 9.87
N ASP A 287 17.68 -6.51 9.51
CA ASP A 287 18.48 -7.31 10.47
C ASP A 287 19.19 -6.43 11.50
N ALA A 288 19.61 -5.21 11.13
CA ALA A 288 20.15 -4.25 12.08
C ALA A 288 19.08 -3.85 13.12
N TRP A 289 17.82 -3.64 12.69
CA TRP A 289 16.74 -3.33 13.62
C TRP A 289 16.32 -4.53 14.46
N VAL A 290 16.36 -5.77 13.94
CA VAL A 290 16.18 -7.00 14.75
C VAL A 290 17.22 -7.06 15.89
N LYS A 291 18.50 -6.77 15.59
CA LYS A 291 19.56 -6.74 16.59
C LYS A 291 19.34 -5.66 17.63
N ARG A 292 18.94 -4.45 17.21
CA ARG A 292 18.63 -3.32 18.08
C ARG A 292 17.47 -3.62 19.02
N ALA A 293 16.38 -4.21 18.51
CA ALA A 293 15.24 -4.63 19.34
C ALA A 293 15.69 -5.63 20.41
N ARG A 294 16.47 -6.66 20.03
CA ARG A 294 17.00 -7.66 20.99
C ARG A 294 17.90 -7.02 22.05
N ALA A 295 18.76 -6.09 21.66
CA ALA A 295 19.63 -5.36 22.58
C ALA A 295 18.86 -4.43 23.53
N ASN A 296 17.65 -4.01 23.14
CA ASN A 296 16.75 -3.15 23.92
C ASN A 296 15.60 -3.95 24.55
N ASN A 297 15.91 -5.06 25.21
CA ASN A 297 14.93 -5.91 25.92
C ASN A 297 13.73 -6.34 25.04
N ASN A 298 13.99 -6.64 23.76
CA ASN A 298 12.99 -7.01 22.75
C ASN A 298 11.96 -5.92 22.43
N VAL A 299 12.22 -4.67 22.73
CA VAL A 299 11.40 -3.52 22.34
C VAL A 299 12.13 -2.73 21.27
N LEU A 300 11.47 -2.43 20.15
CA LEU A 300 12.02 -1.59 19.10
C LEU A 300 12.32 -0.19 19.68
N PRO A 301 13.57 0.28 19.65
CA PRO A 301 13.89 1.63 20.13
C PRO A 301 13.29 2.68 19.19
N SER A 302 12.96 3.84 19.74
CA SER A 302 12.39 4.96 19.00
C SER A 302 13.41 5.69 18.13
N ASN A 303 14.69 5.64 18.49
CA ASN A 303 15.73 6.36 17.78
C ASN A 303 17.09 5.66 17.83
N ILE A 304 17.88 5.90 16.79
CA ILE A 304 19.28 5.47 16.68
C ILE A 304 20.10 6.70 16.27
N GLY A 305 21.15 6.98 17.02
CA GLY A 305 22.06 8.09 16.71
C GLY A 305 22.85 7.88 15.41
N LEU A 306 23.44 8.96 14.89
CA LEU A 306 24.32 8.89 13.71
C LEU A 306 25.56 7.98 13.91
N ASP A 307 25.92 7.70 15.15
CA ASP A 307 26.95 6.75 15.55
C ASP A 307 26.46 5.29 15.62
N GLY A 308 25.19 5.04 15.30
CA GLY A 308 24.55 3.72 15.35
C GLY A 308 24.10 3.28 16.73
N LYS A 309 24.24 4.11 17.78
CA LYS A 309 23.83 3.76 19.14
C LYS A 309 22.33 3.94 19.38
N ILE A 310 21.75 3.01 20.11
CA ILE A 310 20.38 3.09 20.61
C ILE A 310 20.25 4.30 21.54
N GLY A 311 19.24 5.14 21.30
CA GLY A 311 19.03 6.38 22.07
C GLY A 311 20.00 7.51 21.73
N GLY A 312 20.95 7.31 20.81
CA GLY A 312 21.99 8.30 20.52
C GLY A 312 21.47 9.61 19.89
N ALA A 313 20.27 9.63 19.39
CA ALA A 313 19.60 10.84 18.90
C ALA A 313 18.78 11.59 19.98
N ALA A 314 18.66 11.02 21.18
CA ALA A 314 17.87 11.55 22.30
C ALA A 314 18.57 11.38 23.65
N ASP A 315 19.84 11.77 23.74
CA ASP A 315 20.66 11.79 24.96
C ASP A 315 20.66 10.46 25.76
N GLY A 316 20.65 9.33 25.02
CA GLY A 316 20.60 7.98 25.59
C GLY A 316 19.20 7.44 25.86
N ALA A 317 18.15 8.25 25.69
CA ALA A 317 16.76 7.81 25.88
C ALA A 317 16.27 7.02 24.66
N TRP A 318 16.28 5.68 24.74
CA TRP A 318 15.85 4.80 23.65
C TRP A 318 14.39 5.03 23.22
N TRP A 319 13.57 5.62 24.07
CA TRP A 319 12.15 5.94 23.87
C TRP A 319 11.92 7.36 23.36
N GLY A 320 12.96 8.19 23.30
CA GLY A 320 12.89 9.59 22.89
C GLY A 320 12.74 9.76 21.39
N GLY A 321 12.44 10.99 20.99
CA GLY A 321 12.29 11.38 19.59
C GLY A 321 10.84 11.39 19.12
N VAL A 322 10.63 12.13 18.02
CA VAL A 322 9.33 12.27 17.38
C VAL A 322 8.76 10.91 16.98
N TYR A 323 7.46 10.72 17.20
CA TYR A 323 6.74 9.46 16.96
C TYR A 323 7.24 8.24 17.74
N GLY A 324 8.12 8.46 18.73
CA GLY A 324 8.65 7.40 19.59
C GLY A 324 7.72 6.99 20.74
N TRP A 325 8.19 6.05 21.55
CA TRP A 325 7.47 5.55 22.73
C TRP A 325 7.17 6.63 23.76
N GLY A 326 8.00 7.68 23.85
CA GLY A 326 7.82 8.80 24.78
C GLY A 326 7.13 10.02 24.17
N PHE A 327 6.68 9.93 22.92
CA PHE A 327 6.18 11.09 22.22
C PHE A 327 4.69 11.34 22.50
N SER A 328 4.43 12.34 23.35
CA SER A 328 3.10 12.77 23.75
C SER A 328 3.01 14.30 23.68
N PRO A 329 2.84 14.87 22.47
CA PRO A 329 2.75 16.32 22.31
C PRO A 329 1.47 16.88 22.96
N LYS A 330 1.49 18.17 23.29
CA LYS A 330 0.34 18.89 23.82
C LYS A 330 -0.76 18.98 22.77
N VAL A 331 -1.99 18.71 23.16
CA VAL A 331 -3.17 18.94 22.30
C VAL A 331 -3.46 20.46 22.28
N PRO A 332 -3.45 21.10 21.11
CA PRO A 332 -3.68 22.53 20.96
C PRO A 332 -4.93 23.03 21.71
N GLY A 333 -4.84 24.19 22.31
CA GLY A 333 -5.93 24.79 23.08
C GLY A 333 -6.33 24.05 24.37
N THR A 334 -5.55 23.06 24.81
CA THR A 334 -5.83 22.27 26.02
C THR A 334 -4.56 22.04 26.86
N ASP A 335 -4.74 21.57 28.11
CA ASP A 335 -3.64 21.08 28.97
C ASP A 335 -3.40 19.57 28.84
N LYS A 336 -4.06 18.91 27.87
CA LYS A 336 -3.95 17.47 27.65
C LYS A 336 -2.79 17.17 26.72
N ARG A 337 -2.22 15.96 26.86
CA ARG A 337 -1.25 15.40 25.93
C ARG A 337 -1.86 14.20 25.21
N GLU A 338 -1.51 14.02 23.93
CA GLU A 338 -1.94 12.91 23.11
C GLU A 338 -0.76 11.96 22.86
N ASP A 339 -0.97 10.66 23.11
CA ASP A 339 0.04 9.65 22.84
C ASP A 339 0.14 9.39 21.32
N ARG A 340 1.30 9.73 20.74
CA ARG A 340 1.55 9.64 19.29
C ARG A 340 2.69 8.68 18.94
N ASN A 341 2.73 7.54 19.61
CA ASN A 341 3.66 6.47 19.25
C ASN A 341 3.31 5.86 17.87
N ARG A 342 4.23 5.96 16.91
CA ARG A 342 4.10 5.39 15.56
C ARG A 342 5.05 4.21 15.31
N VAL A 343 5.82 3.79 16.30
CA VAL A 343 6.71 2.60 16.20
C VAL A 343 5.99 1.37 15.63
N PRO A 344 4.72 1.07 15.98
CA PRO A 344 4.00 -0.08 15.42
C PRO A 344 3.87 -0.10 13.88
N ARG A 345 3.96 1.04 13.21
CA ARG A 345 3.88 1.11 11.74
C ARG A 345 5.07 0.39 11.07
N SER A 346 6.19 0.26 11.76
CA SER A 346 7.38 -0.43 11.23
C SER A 346 7.23 -1.94 11.03
N VAL A 347 6.12 -2.56 11.45
CA VAL A 347 5.82 -3.98 11.18
C VAL A 347 6.00 -4.33 9.71
N LEU A 348 5.70 -3.39 8.83
CA LEU A 348 5.80 -3.50 7.39
C LEU A 348 7.15 -4.03 6.93
N ALA A 349 8.25 -3.49 7.45
CA ALA A 349 9.60 -3.90 7.05
C ALA A 349 9.90 -5.36 7.41
N PHE A 350 9.42 -5.78 8.56
CA PHE A 350 9.59 -7.17 9.02
C PHE A 350 8.73 -8.13 8.19
N MET A 351 7.54 -7.70 7.77
CA MET A 351 6.71 -8.45 6.82
C MET A 351 7.35 -8.52 5.44
N ASN A 352 7.98 -7.44 4.95
CA ASN A 352 8.74 -7.44 3.70
C ASN A 352 9.91 -8.41 3.74
N ALA A 353 10.67 -8.41 4.83
CA ALA A 353 11.78 -9.35 5.03
C ALA A 353 11.29 -10.81 5.15
N TYR A 354 10.15 -11.04 5.82
CA TYR A 354 9.51 -12.34 5.89
C TYR A 354 9.03 -12.83 4.51
N LEU A 355 8.42 -11.96 3.72
CA LEU A 355 7.98 -12.25 2.36
C LEU A 355 9.15 -12.74 1.47
N LEU A 356 10.34 -12.14 1.64
CA LEU A 356 11.54 -12.51 0.90
C LEU A 356 12.20 -13.80 1.36
N THR A 357 11.96 -14.26 2.60
CA THR A 357 12.79 -15.30 3.23
C THR A 357 12.01 -16.43 3.88
N GLY A 358 10.77 -16.19 4.30
CA GLY A 358 10.02 -17.10 5.18
C GLY A 358 10.65 -17.26 6.58
N ASP A 359 11.66 -16.45 6.95
CA ASP A 359 12.38 -16.58 8.22
C ASP A 359 11.59 -15.97 9.38
N ASP A 360 11.15 -16.81 10.27
CA ASP A 360 10.30 -16.48 11.42
C ASP A 360 10.95 -15.46 12.40
N LYS A 361 12.27 -15.28 12.34
CA LYS A 361 12.99 -14.29 13.17
C LYS A 361 12.42 -12.87 13.03
N TYR A 362 11.85 -12.53 11.86
CA TYR A 362 11.26 -11.22 11.60
C TYR A 362 9.92 -11.05 12.31
N LEU A 363 9.10 -12.09 12.36
CA LEU A 363 7.84 -12.05 13.10
C LEU A 363 8.07 -12.14 14.62
N ASP A 364 9.12 -12.81 15.05
CA ASP A 364 9.48 -12.94 16.46
C ASP A 364 9.81 -11.61 17.14
N VAL A 365 10.27 -10.60 16.40
CA VAL A 365 10.46 -9.25 16.94
C VAL A 365 9.16 -8.74 17.58
N TRP A 366 8.05 -8.88 16.87
CA TRP A 366 6.75 -8.39 17.32
C TRP A 366 6.13 -9.29 18.40
N ARG A 367 6.28 -10.60 18.29
CA ARG A 367 5.82 -11.54 19.34
C ARG A 367 6.48 -11.21 20.67
N ARG A 368 7.81 -11.06 20.67
CA ARG A 368 8.61 -10.75 21.87
C ARG A 368 8.33 -9.34 22.40
N GLN A 369 8.18 -8.35 21.53
CA GLN A 369 7.81 -7.00 21.93
C GLN A 369 6.47 -6.99 22.65
N ASN A 370 5.45 -7.63 22.09
CA ASN A 370 4.13 -7.71 22.70
C ASN A 370 4.17 -8.46 24.03
N ASP A 371 4.96 -9.54 24.12
CA ASP A 371 5.16 -10.28 25.38
C ASP A 371 5.83 -9.39 26.44
N THR A 372 6.87 -8.63 26.07
CA THR A 372 7.57 -7.69 26.98
C THR A 372 6.62 -6.60 27.48
N ILE A 373 5.82 -6.00 26.58
CA ILE A 373 4.86 -4.97 26.98
C ILE A 373 3.78 -5.55 27.90
N ASN A 374 3.23 -6.73 27.58
CA ASN A 374 2.21 -7.40 28.39
C ASN A 374 2.72 -7.88 29.74
N ALA A 375 4.02 -8.20 29.86
CA ALA A 375 4.63 -8.53 31.15
C ALA A 375 4.63 -7.33 32.11
N ASN A 376 4.53 -6.09 31.60
CA ASN A 376 4.44 -4.86 32.37
C ASN A 376 2.98 -4.39 32.62
N SER A 377 1.99 -5.23 32.38
CA SER A 377 0.58 -4.94 32.66
C SER A 377 0.34 -4.77 34.17
N LYS A 378 -0.64 -3.94 34.52
CA LYS A 378 -1.11 -3.70 35.90
C LYS A 378 -2.60 -3.95 36.00
N VAL A 379 -3.12 -4.17 37.20
CA VAL A 379 -4.55 -4.15 37.47
C VAL A 379 -4.95 -2.73 37.84
N ILE A 380 -5.81 -2.11 37.04
CA ILE A 380 -6.35 -0.75 37.23
C ILE A 380 -7.87 -0.88 37.22
N ASP A 381 -8.55 -0.41 38.22
CA ASP A 381 -10.01 -0.51 38.40
C ASP A 381 -10.53 -1.96 38.16
N GLY A 382 -9.80 -2.94 38.73
CA GLY A 382 -10.14 -4.37 38.62
C GLY A 382 -9.89 -5.00 37.24
N LYS A 383 -9.34 -4.25 36.28
CA LYS A 383 -9.06 -4.74 34.92
C LYS A 383 -7.57 -4.79 34.65
N ARG A 384 -7.10 -5.93 34.09
CA ARG A 384 -5.74 -6.01 33.56
C ARG A 384 -5.58 -4.96 32.44
N SER A 385 -4.59 -4.08 32.57
CA SER A 385 -4.31 -2.99 31.63
C SER A 385 -2.86 -3.03 31.21
N ALA A 386 -2.59 -2.99 29.92
CA ALA A 386 -1.26 -2.97 29.34
C ALA A 386 -0.82 -1.53 29.04
N PRO A 387 0.48 -1.20 29.22
CA PRO A 387 1.00 0.13 28.87
C PRO A 387 1.06 0.33 27.36
N ARG A 388 0.99 1.59 26.95
CA ARG A 388 1.05 2.02 25.54
C ARG A 388 2.29 2.87 25.25
N MET A 389 2.86 3.50 26.27
CA MET A 389 3.94 4.46 26.17
C MET A 389 5.06 4.14 27.17
N TYR A 390 6.25 4.67 26.91
CA TYR A 390 7.42 4.55 27.79
C TYR A 390 8.13 5.91 27.91
N GLY A 391 8.61 6.25 29.11
CA GLY A 391 9.27 7.51 29.39
C GLY A 391 10.32 7.40 30.51
N PRO A 392 10.80 8.54 31.04
CA PRO A 392 11.85 8.56 32.08
C PRO A 392 11.48 7.74 33.34
N ASN A 393 10.19 7.65 33.64
CA ASN A 393 9.67 6.91 34.79
C ASN A 393 9.19 5.49 34.44
N GLY A 394 9.56 4.96 33.28
CA GLY A 394 9.16 3.65 32.80
C GLY A 394 7.84 3.66 32.01
N TRP A 395 7.15 2.51 32.00
CA TRP A 395 5.90 2.32 31.27
C TRP A 395 4.75 3.15 31.84
N TYR A 396 3.98 3.79 30.96
CA TYR A 396 2.80 4.60 31.29
C TYR A 396 1.69 4.50 30.24
N SER A 397 0.62 5.29 30.35
CA SER A 397 -0.54 5.27 29.44
C SER A 397 -1.17 3.88 29.33
N TYR A 398 -1.65 3.38 30.47
CA TYR A 398 -2.24 2.05 30.55
C TYR A 398 -3.67 2.06 30.00
N ALA A 399 -3.95 1.10 29.11
CA ALA A 399 -5.30 0.86 28.57
C ALA A 399 -5.78 -0.56 28.91
N PRO A 400 -7.09 -0.76 29.17
CA PRO A 400 -7.66 -2.06 29.48
C PRO A 400 -7.36 -3.10 28.41
N GLY A 401 -7.09 -4.33 28.84
CA GLY A 401 -6.77 -5.47 28.00
C GLY A 401 -5.28 -5.61 27.70
N GLU A 402 -4.97 -6.57 26.86
CA GLU A 402 -3.60 -6.86 26.41
C GLU A 402 -3.15 -5.87 25.32
N TYR A 403 -1.84 -5.69 25.21
CA TYR A 403 -1.23 -5.06 24.05
C TYR A 403 -1.21 -6.08 22.88
N ARG A 404 -2.00 -5.82 21.84
CA ARG A 404 -2.21 -6.74 20.72
C ARG A 404 -1.80 -6.16 19.37
N GLN A 405 -0.99 -5.10 19.40
CA GLN A 405 -0.60 -4.40 18.19
C GLN A 405 0.10 -5.36 17.20
N ASN A 406 -0.31 -5.34 15.95
CA ASN A 406 0.21 -6.15 14.85
C ASN A 406 0.02 -7.69 14.97
N ASN A 407 -0.73 -8.18 15.95
CA ASN A 407 -0.97 -9.63 16.09
C ASN A 407 -1.75 -10.22 14.91
N PHE A 408 -2.62 -9.43 14.29
CA PHE A 408 -3.36 -9.86 13.10
C PHE A 408 -2.41 -10.05 11.90
N GLU A 409 -1.53 -9.10 11.66
CA GLU A 409 -0.53 -9.11 10.58
C GLU A 409 0.46 -10.28 10.78
N ILE A 410 0.92 -10.50 12.00
CA ILE A 410 1.80 -11.62 12.36
C ILE A 410 1.12 -12.96 12.07
N TRP A 411 -0.13 -13.12 12.52
CA TRP A 411 -0.92 -14.31 12.21
C TRP A 411 -1.11 -14.49 10.71
N TYR A 412 -1.45 -13.42 10.00
CA TYR A 412 -1.66 -13.50 8.56
C TYR A 412 -0.41 -14.05 7.84
N MET A 413 0.77 -13.57 8.21
CA MET A 413 2.03 -14.04 7.62
C MET A 413 2.37 -15.48 8.04
N SER A 414 2.24 -15.82 9.32
CA SER A 414 2.65 -17.12 9.86
C SER A 414 1.61 -18.24 9.66
N GLN A 415 0.34 -17.92 9.82
CA GLN A 415 -0.80 -18.85 9.93
C GLN A 415 -0.67 -19.85 11.08
N ARG A 416 0.12 -19.54 12.12
CA ARG A 416 0.25 -20.41 13.29
C ARG A 416 -0.95 -20.26 14.23
N ALA A 417 -1.40 -21.38 14.78
CA ALA A 417 -2.48 -21.39 15.79
C ALA A 417 -2.13 -20.52 17.02
N SER A 418 -0.86 -20.52 17.44
CA SER A 418 -0.38 -19.67 18.55
C SER A 418 -0.51 -18.18 18.26
N ASP A 419 -0.28 -17.75 17.01
CA ASP A 419 -0.46 -16.35 16.62
C ASP A 419 -1.95 -16.02 16.49
N ARG A 420 -2.76 -16.95 15.96
CA ARG A 420 -4.23 -16.80 15.89
C ARG A 420 -4.84 -16.53 17.27
N ALA A 421 -4.38 -17.23 18.29
CA ALA A 421 -4.85 -17.03 19.66
C ALA A 421 -4.60 -15.60 20.20
N ARG A 422 -3.65 -14.86 19.62
CA ARG A 422 -3.30 -13.50 20.01
C ARG A 422 -4.10 -12.40 19.27
N THR A 423 -4.78 -12.73 18.16
CA THR A 423 -5.42 -11.70 17.31
C THR A 423 -6.69 -11.10 17.92
N GLY A 424 -7.40 -11.82 18.77
CA GLY A 424 -8.74 -11.44 19.21
C GLY A 424 -9.81 -11.68 18.14
N ASP A 425 -11.00 -11.14 18.35
CA ASP A 425 -12.15 -11.30 17.45
C ASP A 425 -12.02 -10.42 16.22
N HIS A 426 -12.24 -11.05 15.05
CA HIS A 426 -12.27 -10.35 13.77
C HIS A 426 -13.32 -10.99 12.85
N PRO A 427 -14.26 -10.23 12.25
CA PRO A 427 -15.36 -10.81 11.47
C PRO A 427 -14.92 -11.71 10.31
N TRP A 428 -13.86 -11.31 9.60
CA TRP A 428 -13.27 -12.11 8.52
C TRP A 428 -12.66 -13.43 9.04
N LEU A 429 -11.94 -13.38 10.17
CA LEU A 429 -11.38 -14.60 10.77
C LEU A 429 -12.47 -15.56 11.21
N SER A 430 -13.55 -15.04 11.80
CA SER A 430 -14.72 -15.83 12.16
C SER A 430 -15.36 -16.49 10.93
N TYR A 431 -15.39 -15.79 9.79
CA TYR A 431 -15.84 -16.36 8.52
C TYR A 431 -14.92 -17.50 8.05
N LEU A 432 -13.60 -17.29 8.02
CA LEU A 432 -12.63 -18.32 7.62
C LEU A 432 -12.65 -19.55 8.53
N GLU A 433 -13.13 -19.39 9.77
CA GLU A 433 -13.35 -20.47 10.74
C GLU A 433 -14.75 -21.11 10.63
N GLY A 434 -15.56 -20.72 9.65
CA GLY A 434 -16.92 -21.23 9.44
C GLY A 434 -17.98 -20.72 10.42
N LYS A 435 -17.67 -19.69 11.22
CA LYS A 435 -18.56 -19.15 12.28
C LYS A 435 -19.43 -18.00 11.83
N ASN A 436 -19.13 -17.36 10.71
CA ASN A 436 -19.83 -16.16 10.20
C ASN A 436 -20.10 -16.29 8.69
N PRO A 437 -21.02 -17.17 8.26
CA PRO A 437 -21.23 -17.45 6.83
C PRO A 437 -21.84 -16.26 6.04
N GLY A 438 -22.45 -15.30 6.72
CA GLY A 438 -23.00 -14.08 6.08
C GLY A 438 -21.97 -13.01 5.74
N TYR A 439 -20.75 -13.12 6.28
CA TYR A 439 -19.70 -12.11 6.13
C TYR A 439 -19.45 -11.67 4.69
N PRO A 440 -19.38 -12.56 3.66
CA PRO A 440 -19.08 -12.14 2.30
C PRO A 440 -20.10 -11.11 1.76
N ALA A 441 -21.38 -11.41 1.86
CA ALA A 441 -22.42 -10.50 1.38
C ALA A 441 -22.46 -9.19 2.19
N ASP A 442 -22.32 -9.28 3.51
CA ASP A 442 -22.34 -8.10 4.40
C ASP A 442 -21.15 -7.17 4.14
N ALA A 443 -19.94 -7.72 3.97
CA ALA A 443 -18.74 -6.94 3.69
C ALA A 443 -18.84 -6.24 2.31
N LEU A 444 -19.30 -6.93 1.28
CA LEU A 444 -19.49 -6.37 -0.05
C LEU A 444 -20.55 -5.28 -0.08
N ARG A 445 -21.68 -5.48 0.60
CA ARG A 445 -22.72 -4.43 0.75
C ARG A 445 -22.21 -3.20 1.49
N LYS A 446 -21.40 -3.41 2.54
CA LYS A 446 -20.78 -2.29 3.28
C LYS A 446 -19.85 -1.47 2.39
N ASP A 447 -19.04 -2.13 1.56
CA ASP A 447 -18.15 -1.43 0.63
C ASP A 447 -18.93 -0.76 -0.52
N LEU A 448 -19.98 -1.39 -1.05
CA LEU A 448 -20.91 -0.74 -2.01
C LEU A 448 -21.54 0.54 -1.42
N LYS A 449 -22.01 0.45 -0.17
CA LYS A 449 -22.56 1.63 0.52
C LYS A 449 -21.50 2.73 0.66
N ARG A 450 -20.24 2.39 0.96
CA ARG A 450 -19.15 3.37 1.03
C ARG A 450 -18.93 4.07 -0.31
N VAL A 451 -18.89 3.32 -1.42
CA VAL A 451 -18.79 3.92 -2.77
C VAL A 451 -19.93 4.89 -3.03
N GLN A 452 -21.18 4.51 -2.69
CA GLN A 452 -22.35 5.38 -2.83
C GLN A 452 -22.25 6.63 -1.96
N ASP A 453 -21.90 6.48 -0.68
CA ASP A 453 -21.76 7.62 0.25
C ASP A 453 -20.69 8.61 -0.25
N ARG A 454 -19.56 8.11 -0.79
CA ARG A 454 -18.52 8.95 -1.39
C ARG A 454 -18.98 9.65 -2.67
N ALA A 455 -19.73 8.98 -3.53
CA ALA A 455 -20.33 9.59 -4.72
C ALA A 455 -21.34 10.71 -4.34
N LEU A 456 -22.09 10.55 -3.25
CA LEU A 456 -22.95 11.60 -2.73
C LEU A 456 -22.16 12.81 -2.21
N LEU A 457 -21.08 12.57 -1.45
CA LEU A 457 -20.20 13.64 -0.99
C LEU A 457 -19.56 14.41 -2.16
N GLN A 458 -19.15 13.71 -3.23
CA GLN A 458 -18.67 14.35 -4.45
C GLN A 458 -19.74 15.23 -5.10
N ARG A 459 -20.96 14.71 -5.26
CA ARG A 459 -22.07 15.44 -5.87
C ARG A 459 -22.39 16.72 -5.10
N ASP A 460 -22.39 16.66 -3.78
CA ASP A 460 -22.81 17.75 -2.91
C ASP A 460 -21.66 18.75 -2.58
N ASP A 461 -20.43 18.43 -3.01
CA ASP A 461 -19.27 19.30 -2.82
C ASP A 461 -19.39 20.61 -3.61
N LYS A 462 -19.30 21.74 -2.90
CA LYS A 462 -19.38 23.09 -3.46
C LYS A 462 -18.04 23.83 -3.47
N SER A 463 -16.96 23.15 -3.06
CA SER A 463 -15.63 23.77 -3.07
C SER A 463 -15.16 24.08 -4.48
N SER A 464 -14.40 25.14 -4.63
CA SER A 464 -13.73 25.52 -5.88
C SER A 464 -12.25 25.12 -5.84
N PRO A 465 -11.54 25.08 -6.97
CA PRO A 465 -10.08 24.83 -6.99
C PRO A 465 -9.30 25.77 -6.06
N ASP A 466 -9.71 27.05 -5.96
CA ASP A 466 -9.02 28.06 -5.19
C ASP A 466 -9.26 27.95 -3.66
N THR A 467 -10.27 27.18 -3.25
CA THR A 467 -10.65 27.02 -1.84
C THR A 467 -10.54 25.58 -1.35
N ARG A 468 -10.25 24.63 -2.24
CA ARG A 468 -10.19 23.22 -1.92
C ARG A 468 -8.79 22.82 -1.44
N LEU A 469 -8.74 22.18 -0.30
CA LEU A 469 -7.53 21.50 0.19
C LEU A 469 -7.43 20.09 -0.37
N ALA A 470 -6.23 19.53 -0.41
CA ALA A 470 -6.00 18.18 -0.89
C ALA A 470 -6.81 17.14 -0.07
N ASP A 471 -6.80 17.25 1.25
CA ASP A 471 -7.57 16.38 2.15
C ASP A 471 -9.09 16.44 1.92
N ASP A 472 -9.64 17.60 1.56
CA ASP A 472 -11.06 17.73 1.25
C ASP A 472 -11.49 16.85 0.09
N ALA A 473 -10.70 16.82 -0.98
CA ALA A 473 -10.97 15.97 -2.13
C ALA A 473 -10.66 14.50 -1.80
N LEU A 474 -9.55 14.23 -1.11
CA LEU A 474 -9.16 12.89 -0.68
C LEU A 474 -10.24 12.19 0.13
N ASN A 475 -10.90 12.91 1.05
CA ASN A 475 -12.00 12.39 1.84
C ASN A 475 -13.20 11.93 1.00
N LYS A 476 -13.24 12.27 -0.28
CA LYS A 476 -14.28 11.89 -1.25
C LYS A 476 -13.81 10.82 -2.25
N ASN A 477 -12.55 10.32 -2.14
CA ASN A 477 -12.07 9.20 -2.98
C ASN A 477 -12.99 7.98 -2.80
N PRO A 478 -13.62 7.48 -3.88
CA PRO A 478 -14.65 6.44 -3.79
C PRO A 478 -14.08 5.03 -3.64
N ALA A 479 -12.81 4.80 -4.00
CA ALA A 479 -12.24 3.47 -4.06
C ALA A 479 -12.42 2.71 -2.73
N SER A 480 -13.01 1.52 -2.81
CA SER A 480 -13.26 0.64 -1.67
C SER A 480 -12.96 -0.80 -2.07
N VAL A 481 -11.83 -1.32 -1.60
CA VAL A 481 -11.28 -2.61 -2.06
C VAL A 481 -11.14 -3.65 -0.94
N ALA A 482 -11.42 -3.28 0.30
CA ALA A 482 -11.08 -4.13 1.44
C ALA A 482 -11.87 -5.45 1.46
N ALA A 483 -13.17 -5.40 1.19
CA ALA A 483 -13.96 -6.63 1.04
C ALA A 483 -13.48 -7.47 -0.13
N LEU A 484 -13.16 -6.84 -1.28
CA LEU A 484 -12.62 -7.53 -2.45
C LEU A 484 -11.29 -8.23 -2.14
N LEU A 485 -10.38 -7.56 -1.44
CA LEU A 485 -9.08 -8.16 -1.05
C LEU A 485 -9.27 -9.38 -0.16
N HIS A 486 -10.07 -9.26 0.91
CA HIS A 486 -10.33 -10.37 1.81
C HIS A 486 -10.97 -11.56 1.09
N LEU A 487 -11.99 -11.28 0.28
CA LEU A 487 -12.84 -12.31 -0.29
C LEU A 487 -12.24 -12.92 -1.57
N MET A 488 -11.78 -12.09 -2.51
CA MET A 488 -11.25 -12.62 -3.76
C MET A 488 -9.90 -13.29 -3.57
N GLN A 489 -9.01 -12.69 -2.81
CA GLN A 489 -7.59 -13.08 -2.80
C GLN A 489 -7.10 -13.62 -1.46
N GLY A 490 -7.92 -13.56 -0.40
CA GLY A 490 -7.43 -13.82 0.94
C GLY A 490 -6.27 -12.87 1.29
N ALA A 491 -6.37 -11.63 0.90
CA ALA A 491 -5.29 -10.64 0.95
C ALA A 491 -5.50 -9.59 2.02
N ILE A 492 -4.41 -8.99 2.47
CA ILE A 492 -4.41 -7.76 3.26
C ILE A 492 -3.54 -6.70 2.57
N HIS A 493 -3.97 -5.47 2.67
CA HIS A 493 -3.17 -4.29 2.33
C HIS A 493 -3.21 -3.34 3.51
N ILE A 494 -2.05 -3.00 4.02
CA ILE A 494 -1.93 -2.13 5.19
C ILE A 494 -1.84 -0.70 4.65
N GLY A 495 -3.00 -0.09 4.47
CA GLY A 495 -3.13 1.26 3.93
C GLY A 495 -3.47 2.31 4.98
N ARG A 496 -3.77 3.52 4.54
CA ARG A 496 -4.17 4.63 5.41
C ARG A 496 -5.62 4.50 5.91
N PRO A 497 -5.98 4.89 7.15
CA PRO A 497 -7.37 5.08 7.55
C PRO A 497 -8.00 6.27 6.77
N PRO A 498 -9.32 6.31 6.70
CA PRO A 498 -10.28 5.34 7.26
C PRO A 498 -10.51 4.13 6.36
N TRP A 499 -9.78 4.00 5.29
CA TRP A 499 -9.99 2.98 4.26
C TRP A 499 -9.30 1.66 4.57
N ALA A 500 -8.24 1.69 5.35
CA ALA A 500 -7.58 0.48 5.80
C ALA A 500 -8.49 -0.35 6.70
N GLN A 501 -8.53 -1.64 6.47
CA GLN A 501 -9.29 -2.58 7.31
C GLN A 501 -8.40 -3.34 8.28
N SER A 502 -7.13 -3.44 7.98
CA SER A 502 -6.12 -3.95 8.90
C SER A 502 -5.59 -2.81 9.78
N SER A 503 -5.17 -3.16 10.97
CA SER A 503 -4.46 -2.27 11.89
C SER A 503 -3.03 -2.79 12.04
N PRO A 504 -2.00 -1.94 12.10
CA PRO A 504 -2.05 -0.49 12.13
C PRO A 504 -2.20 0.09 10.74
N ASN A 505 -2.64 1.33 10.68
CA ASN A 505 -2.60 2.10 9.48
C ASN A 505 -1.17 2.47 9.11
N VAL A 506 -0.71 1.98 8.00
CA VAL A 506 0.66 2.20 7.51
C VAL A 506 0.58 2.49 6.01
N GLY A 507 0.88 3.71 5.61
CA GLY A 507 1.03 4.05 4.19
C GLY A 507 2.22 3.31 3.56
N GLY A 508 2.15 3.07 2.25
CA GLY A 508 3.28 2.57 1.47
C GLY A 508 3.56 1.08 1.57
N SER A 509 2.60 0.24 2.01
CA SER A 509 2.81 -1.20 2.05
C SER A 509 2.70 -1.83 0.65
N PRO A 510 3.37 -2.98 0.40
CA PRO A 510 2.99 -3.86 -0.69
C PRO A 510 1.68 -4.57 -0.32
N MET A 511 1.09 -5.29 -1.28
CA MET A 511 -0.03 -6.17 -1.00
C MET A 511 0.48 -7.53 -0.51
N TYR A 512 -0.11 -8.07 0.56
CA TYR A 512 0.15 -9.44 0.99
C TYR A 512 -1.08 -10.29 0.66
N SER A 513 -0.90 -11.35 -0.15
CA SER A 513 -2.00 -12.12 -0.71
C SER A 513 -1.78 -13.61 -0.62
N ARG A 514 -2.87 -14.37 -0.52
CA ARG A 514 -2.84 -15.84 -0.64
C ARG A 514 -2.90 -16.28 -2.10
N LEU A 515 -3.78 -15.62 -2.86
CA LEU A 515 -3.99 -15.88 -4.28
C LEU A 515 -4.02 -14.56 -5.04
N ARG A 516 -3.73 -14.67 -6.33
CA ARG A 516 -3.92 -13.58 -7.29
C ARG A 516 -4.41 -14.16 -8.60
N TYR A 517 -5.18 -13.39 -9.34
CA TYR A 517 -5.79 -13.82 -10.60
C TYR A 517 -5.31 -12.99 -11.77
N PHE A 518 -5.35 -13.64 -12.95
CA PHE A 518 -5.04 -12.97 -14.20
C PHE A 518 -5.99 -13.45 -15.29
N ASP A 519 -6.32 -12.56 -16.22
CA ASP A 519 -6.97 -12.86 -17.47
C ASP A 519 -5.89 -13.10 -18.54
N PRO A 520 -5.59 -14.36 -18.89
CA PRO A 520 -4.56 -14.65 -19.88
C PRO A 520 -5.01 -14.33 -21.33
N ILE A 521 -6.33 -14.20 -21.56
CA ILE A 521 -6.86 -13.85 -22.88
C ILE A 521 -6.71 -12.34 -23.13
N ALA A 522 -7.06 -11.53 -22.12
CA ALA A 522 -6.88 -10.08 -22.18
C ALA A 522 -5.44 -9.63 -21.88
N GLY A 523 -4.57 -10.54 -21.42
CA GLY A 523 -3.17 -10.26 -21.10
C GLY A 523 -3.01 -9.28 -19.92
N ARG A 524 -3.87 -9.40 -18.89
CA ARG A 524 -3.91 -8.44 -17.76
C ARG A 524 -4.07 -9.12 -16.41
N ALA A 525 -3.77 -8.35 -15.37
CA ALA A 525 -4.10 -8.71 -13.99
C ALA A 525 -5.62 -8.62 -13.73
N GLY A 526 -6.08 -9.40 -12.77
CA GLY A 526 -7.46 -9.47 -12.30
C GLY A 526 -8.24 -10.65 -12.86
N VAL A 527 -9.39 -10.92 -12.25
CA VAL A 527 -10.30 -11.94 -12.77
C VAL A 527 -10.86 -11.50 -14.13
N PRO A 528 -11.07 -12.44 -15.08
CA PRO A 528 -11.79 -12.17 -16.32
C PRO A 528 -13.17 -11.56 -16.05
N GLU A 529 -13.72 -10.88 -17.05
CA GLU A 529 -15.11 -10.43 -17.02
C GLU A 529 -16.02 -11.61 -16.70
N ASP A 530 -17.07 -11.38 -15.92
CA ASP A 530 -18.05 -12.36 -15.44
C ASP A 530 -17.49 -13.46 -14.49
N VAL A 531 -16.21 -13.48 -14.18
CA VAL A 531 -15.68 -14.38 -13.15
C VAL A 531 -15.71 -13.69 -11.78
N ALA A 532 -16.15 -14.43 -10.77
CA ALA A 532 -16.04 -14.04 -9.38
C ALA A 532 -15.30 -15.12 -8.57
N ALA A 533 -14.64 -14.72 -7.47
CA ALA A 533 -13.78 -15.56 -6.67
C ALA A 533 -14.02 -15.35 -5.18
N LEU A 534 -14.17 -16.44 -4.40
CA LEU A 534 -14.37 -16.37 -2.96
C LEU A 534 -13.41 -17.29 -2.23
N VAL A 535 -12.45 -16.72 -1.51
CA VAL A 535 -11.60 -17.44 -0.57
C VAL A 535 -12.38 -17.71 0.71
N ASP A 536 -12.63 -18.98 1.00
CA ASP A 536 -13.43 -19.44 2.12
C ASP A 536 -12.65 -20.29 3.15
N GLY A 537 -11.34 -20.45 2.94
CA GLY A 537 -10.49 -21.17 3.87
C GLY A 537 -9.02 -20.88 3.64
N MET A 538 -8.28 -20.71 4.74
CA MET A 538 -6.83 -20.50 4.73
C MET A 538 -6.18 -21.24 5.89
N THR A 539 -5.12 -21.99 5.59
CA THR A 539 -4.26 -22.65 6.59
C THR A 539 -2.80 -22.33 6.29
N ALA A 540 -1.89 -22.88 7.07
CA ALA A 540 -0.45 -22.73 6.83
C ALA A 540 -0.02 -23.27 5.45
N ASP A 541 -0.69 -24.28 4.94
CA ASP A 541 -0.30 -25.07 3.77
C ASP A 541 -1.39 -25.24 2.70
N SER A 542 -2.53 -24.55 2.86
CA SER A 542 -3.61 -24.58 1.87
C SER A 542 -4.43 -23.29 1.80
N THR A 543 -5.10 -23.11 0.68
CA THR A 543 -6.12 -22.08 0.47
C THR A 543 -7.28 -22.68 -0.29
N ALA A 544 -8.49 -22.47 0.20
CA ALA A 544 -9.72 -22.88 -0.47
C ALA A 544 -10.37 -21.68 -1.13
N VAL A 545 -10.81 -21.86 -2.38
CA VAL A 545 -11.45 -20.80 -3.17
C VAL A 545 -12.58 -21.37 -4.02
N THR A 546 -13.69 -20.66 -4.05
CA THR A 546 -14.79 -20.93 -4.99
C THR A 546 -14.69 -19.95 -6.15
N LEU A 547 -14.71 -20.47 -7.38
CA LEU A 547 -14.78 -19.67 -8.61
C LEU A 547 -16.13 -19.91 -9.28
N VAL A 548 -16.69 -18.87 -9.89
CA VAL A 548 -17.91 -18.97 -10.68
C VAL A 548 -17.84 -18.08 -11.92
N ASN A 549 -18.26 -18.63 -13.06
CA ASN A 549 -18.49 -17.89 -14.31
C ASN A 549 -19.97 -17.52 -14.39
N LEU A 550 -20.26 -16.24 -14.29
CA LEU A 550 -21.62 -15.68 -14.34
C LEU A 550 -22.15 -15.51 -15.78
N SER A 551 -21.28 -15.64 -16.80
CA SER A 551 -21.70 -15.63 -18.20
C SER A 551 -22.46 -16.91 -18.51
N SER A 552 -23.67 -16.79 -19.05
CA SER A 552 -24.47 -17.94 -19.51
C SER A 552 -24.09 -18.44 -20.90
N VAL A 553 -23.23 -17.72 -21.61
CA VAL A 553 -22.92 -18.01 -23.03
C VAL A 553 -21.41 -18.16 -23.31
N GLU A 554 -20.54 -17.50 -22.55
CA GLU A 554 -19.12 -17.45 -22.83
C GLU A 554 -18.30 -18.25 -21.80
N PRO A 555 -17.39 -19.12 -22.21
CA PRO A 555 -16.40 -19.69 -21.31
C PRO A 555 -15.41 -18.62 -20.87
N ARG A 556 -14.80 -18.80 -19.68
CA ARG A 556 -13.78 -17.89 -19.15
C ARG A 556 -12.53 -18.68 -18.75
N THR A 557 -11.38 -18.19 -19.16
CA THR A 557 -10.09 -18.74 -18.77
C THR A 557 -9.44 -17.86 -17.73
N VAL A 558 -9.03 -18.42 -16.60
CA VAL A 558 -8.39 -17.69 -15.51
C VAL A 558 -7.08 -18.36 -15.11
N THR A 559 -6.05 -17.54 -14.88
CA THR A 559 -4.79 -18.00 -14.27
C THR A 559 -4.81 -17.65 -12.79
N ILE A 560 -4.56 -18.65 -11.93
CA ILE A 560 -4.47 -18.51 -10.47
C ILE A 560 -3.00 -18.60 -10.09
N GLN A 561 -2.52 -17.60 -9.33
CA GLN A 561 -1.17 -17.53 -8.79
C GLN A 561 -1.20 -17.65 -7.26
N GLY A 562 -0.24 -18.36 -6.69
CA GLY A 562 0.03 -18.43 -5.27
C GLY A 562 0.84 -17.21 -4.79
N GLY A 563 0.23 -16.41 -3.94
CA GLY A 563 0.82 -15.17 -3.46
C GLY A 563 0.58 -13.95 -4.34
N GLY A 564 0.80 -12.76 -3.81
CA GLY A 564 0.70 -11.49 -4.54
C GLY A 564 1.73 -11.35 -5.65
N TYR A 565 2.88 -11.99 -5.46
CA TYR A 565 4.06 -11.88 -6.32
C TYR A 565 4.61 -13.24 -6.77
N GLY A 566 3.83 -14.32 -6.65
CA GLY A 566 4.25 -15.68 -7.00
C GLY A 566 5.18 -16.32 -5.97
N GLU A 567 5.29 -15.74 -4.78
CA GLU A 567 6.15 -16.19 -3.69
C GLU A 567 5.73 -17.54 -3.08
N HIS A 568 4.52 -18.02 -3.42
CA HIS A 568 4.03 -19.33 -2.99
C HIS A 568 4.06 -20.33 -4.14
N GLN A 569 4.49 -21.56 -3.85
CA GLN A 569 4.35 -22.70 -4.77
C GLN A 569 3.01 -23.39 -4.51
N ILE A 570 2.19 -23.54 -5.53
CA ILE A 570 1.01 -24.40 -5.50
C ILE A 570 1.48 -25.81 -5.83
N ARG A 571 1.35 -26.76 -4.87
CA ARG A 571 1.74 -28.16 -5.07
C ARG A 571 0.72 -28.91 -5.89
N SER A 572 -0.55 -28.74 -5.55
CA SER A 572 -1.68 -29.38 -6.21
C SER A 572 -2.96 -28.57 -6.07
N VAL A 573 -3.91 -28.83 -6.95
CA VAL A 573 -5.29 -28.35 -6.86
C VAL A 573 -6.22 -29.56 -6.74
N THR A 574 -7.15 -29.51 -5.79
CA THR A 574 -8.17 -30.54 -5.60
C THR A 574 -9.53 -30.00 -6.03
N LEU A 575 -10.18 -30.72 -6.92
CA LEU A 575 -11.54 -30.50 -7.40
C LEU A 575 -12.34 -31.78 -7.17
N ASP A 576 -13.48 -31.74 -6.51
CA ASP A 576 -14.38 -32.89 -6.22
C ASP A 576 -13.63 -34.11 -5.62
N GLY A 577 -12.71 -33.84 -4.70
CA GLY A 577 -11.89 -34.86 -4.04
C GLY A 577 -10.72 -35.41 -4.86
N LYS A 578 -10.60 -35.02 -6.13
CA LYS A 578 -9.50 -35.44 -7.01
C LYS A 578 -8.40 -34.39 -7.05
N ALA A 579 -7.20 -34.74 -6.62
CA ALA A 579 -6.03 -33.87 -6.67
C ALA A 579 -5.31 -33.98 -8.03
N SER A 580 -4.97 -32.82 -8.61
CA SER A 580 -4.12 -32.68 -9.79
C SER A 580 -2.83 -31.94 -9.42
N PRO A 581 -1.64 -32.46 -9.75
CA PRO A 581 -0.38 -31.80 -9.43
C PRO A 581 -0.22 -30.51 -10.25
N VAL A 582 0.31 -29.46 -9.60
CA VAL A 582 0.66 -28.16 -10.22
C VAL A 582 2.17 -27.94 -10.16
N ASN A 583 2.77 -28.01 -8.96
CA ASN A 583 4.20 -27.80 -8.68
C ASN A 583 4.80 -26.51 -9.30
N ALA A 584 4.00 -25.45 -9.35
CA ALA A 584 4.37 -24.16 -9.92
C ALA A 584 3.79 -23.00 -9.08
N SER A 585 4.23 -21.79 -9.36
CA SER A 585 3.66 -20.59 -8.72
C SER A 585 2.28 -20.23 -9.24
N ALA A 586 1.89 -20.73 -10.43
CA ALA A 586 0.60 -20.45 -11.06
C ALA A 586 0.13 -21.60 -11.94
N PHE A 587 -1.16 -21.67 -12.21
CA PHE A 587 -1.78 -22.56 -13.20
C PHE A 587 -3.02 -21.91 -13.81
N THR A 588 -3.42 -22.40 -14.97
CA THR A 588 -4.58 -21.88 -15.71
C THR A 588 -5.70 -22.91 -15.72
N LEU A 589 -6.94 -22.46 -15.62
CA LEU A 589 -8.15 -23.27 -15.77
C LEU A 589 -9.20 -22.57 -16.63
N THR A 590 -10.17 -23.33 -17.14
CA THR A 590 -11.31 -22.81 -17.88
C THR A 590 -12.61 -23.12 -17.13
N LEU A 591 -13.51 -22.15 -17.09
CA LEU A 591 -14.86 -22.23 -16.57
C LEU A 591 -15.84 -22.21 -17.75
N ALA A 592 -16.61 -23.26 -17.94
CA ALA A 592 -17.71 -23.29 -18.90
C ALA A 592 -18.76 -22.22 -18.57
N PRO A 593 -19.65 -21.83 -19.51
CA PRO A 593 -20.73 -20.91 -19.23
C PRO A 593 -21.60 -21.38 -18.06
N GLY A 594 -21.90 -20.47 -17.09
CA GLY A 594 -22.74 -20.78 -15.92
C GLY A 594 -22.18 -21.86 -15.01
N SER A 595 -20.88 -22.13 -15.05
CA SER A 595 -20.25 -23.12 -14.19
C SER A 595 -19.49 -22.52 -13.03
N GLY A 596 -19.22 -23.36 -12.01
CA GLY A 596 -18.39 -22.97 -10.89
C GLY A 596 -17.97 -24.17 -10.05
N ALA A 597 -16.95 -24.00 -9.24
CA ALA A 597 -16.48 -25.03 -8.32
C ALA A 597 -15.68 -24.46 -7.16
N ARG A 598 -15.66 -25.20 -6.08
CA ARG A 598 -14.75 -24.98 -4.94
C ARG A 598 -13.48 -25.79 -5.13
N LEU A 599 -12.35 -25.10 -5.12
CA LEU A 599 -11.00 -25.67 -5.26
C LEU A 599 -10.26 -25.61 -3.92
N VAL A 600 -9.44 -26.61 -3.62
CA VAL A 600 -8.50 -26.57 -2.50
C VAL A 600 -7.08 -26.64 -3.06
N LEU A 601 -6.31 -25.60 -2.82
CA LEU A 601 -4.94 -25.43 -3.32
C LEU A 601 -3.97 -25.78 -2.19
N ALA A 602 -3.23 -26.88 -2.32
CA ALA A 602 -2.14 -27.19 -1.41
C ALA A 602 -0.91 -26.36 -1.77
N MET A 603 -0.28 -25.73 -0.79
CA MET A 603 0.76 -24.71 -1.02
C MET A 603 2.00 -24.93 -0.13
N ASN A 604 3.16 -24.53 -0.67
CA ASN A 604 4.35 -24.17 0.10
C ASN A 604 4.50 -22.66 0.02
N ARG A 605 4.43 -21.98 1.17
CA ARG A 605 4.47 -20.51 1.20
C ARG A 605 5.88 -19.98 1.32
N TYR A 606 6.15 -18.82 0.70
CA TYR A 606 7.40 -18.07 0.75
C TYR A 606 8.64 -18.89 0.34
N VAL A 607 8.48 -19.76 -0.65
CA VAL A 607 9.55 -20.64 -1.16
C VAL A 607 10.10 -20.19 -2.51
N ASN A 608 9.39 -19.31 -3.21
CA ASN A 608 9.83 -18.74 -4.47
C ASN A 608 10.30 -17.29 -4.26
N GLN A 609 11.14 -16.82 -5.16
CA GLN A 609 11.48 -15.40 -5.23
C GLN A 609 10.26 -14.61 -5.74
N PRO A 610 9.81 -13.57 -5.01
CA PRO A 610 8.70 -12.74 -5.46
C PRO A 610 9.07 -11.95 -6.69
N THR A 611 8.12 -11.80 -7.64
CA THR A 611 8.29 -11.04 -8.88
C THR A 611 7.03 -10.31 -9.26
N LEU A 612 7.19 -9.16 -9.92
CA LEU A 612 6.08 -8.41 -10.53
C LEU A 612 5.69 -8.95 -11.91
N ALA A 613 6.56 -9.73 -12.56
CA ALA A 613 6.28 -10.33 -13.88
C ALA A 613 4.98 -11.16 -13.86
N PHE A 614 4.18 -11.03 -14.89
CA PHE A 614 2.96 -11.82 -15.03
C PHE A 614 3.29 -13.30 -15.27
N PRO A 615 2.38 -14.25 -14.97
CA PRO A 615 2.68 -15.69 -15.06
C PRO A 615 3.18 -16.16 -16.42
N TRP A 616 2.76 -15.53 -17.50
CA TRP A 616 3.18 -15.87 -18.88
C TRP A 616 4.50 -15.21 -19.32
N GLU A 617 5.11 -14.40 -18.47
CA GLU A 617 6.40 -13.71 -18.71
C GLU A 617 7.58 -14.39 -18.00
N ARG A 618 7.33 -15.51 -17.31
CA ARG A 618 8.29 -16.23 -16.46
C ARG A 618 8.86 -17.45 -17.13
#